data_d2b60caeaf8c876019814255a429df83
#
_entry.id   d2b60caeaf8c876019814255a429df83
#
_cell.length_a   1.000
_cell.length_b   1.000
_cell.length_c   1.000
_cell.angle_alpha   90.00
_cell.angle_beta   90.00
_cell.angle_gamma   90.00
#
_symmetry.space_group_name_H-M   'P 1'
#
loop_
_entity.id
_entity.type
_entity.pdbx_description
1 polymer ?
#
loop_
_entity_poly.entity_id
_entity_poly.type
_entity_poly.pdbx_seq_one_letter_code
_entity_poly.pdbx_strand_id
1 'polypeptide(L)'
;MLFRQGNRLINSRNWAKLVRPEQIVCDSDPNDTMYGKFTYEPLERGYGVTIGNALRRVLLSSLQGAAFVAVKISGVQHEFTTIPGVLEDITDVILNIKQVRLGMTTDEPQHLTLSVSKKGPVTAADIMTNANVEVLNPELHIATLTEDMELSMEFEVRMGKGYVPADMHEGLPDTIGLIKLDASFSPVRKVAYTVEQARVGQMTNYDKLILEVWTDGSVLPEDAIAYSAKIIKDQISVFISFDERISGESGGEGGGSADIND
;
A
#
# COMPACT_ATOMS: atom_id res chain seq x y z
N MET A 1 28.62 -3.54 16.46
CA MET A 1 28.85 -2.94 17.77
C MET A 1 28.24 -3.88 18.81
N LEU A 2 29.04 -4.71 19.45
CA LEU A 2 28.60 -5.73 20.43
C LEU A 2 28.23 -5.02 21.72
N PHE A 3 26.95 -5.00 22.08
CA PHE A 3 26.53 -4.56 23.41
C PHE A 3 27.13 -5.50 24.47
N ARG A 4 27.96 -4.96 25.38
CA ARG A 4 28.54 -5.69 26.49
C ARG A 4 27.45 -6.36 27.32
N GLN A 5 27.60 -7.63 27.61
CA GLN A 5 26.82 -8.35 28.62
C GLN A 5 27.11 -7.76 30.00
N GLY A 6 26.42 -6.70 30.36
CA GLY A 6 26.43 -6.18 31.73
C GLY A 6 25.54 -7.03 32.64
N ASN A 7 25.81 -7.03 33.93
CA ASN A 7 25.06 -7.73 34.97
C ASN A 7 23.55 -7.48 34.81
N ARG A 8 22.81 -8.49 34.35
CA ARG A 8 21.37 -8.36 34.05
C ARG A 8 20.56 -8.52 35.33
N LEU A 9 20.16 -7.41 35.93
CA LEU A 9 19.18 -7.37 37.03
C LEU A 9 17.73 -7.53 36.52
N ILE A 10 17.50 -7.51 35.18
CA ILE A 10 16.19 -7.60 34.56
C ILE A 10 15.97 -9.03 34.04
N ASN A 11 14.77 -9.58 34.26
CA ASN A 11 14.37 -10.86 33.72
C ASN A 11 14.49 -10.84 32.20
N SER A 12 15.30 -11.76 31.64
CA SER A 12 15.54 -11.87 30.20
C SER A 12 14.29 -12.26 29.35
N ARG A 13 13.18 -12.62 30.01
CA ARG A 13 11.92 -13.03 29.38
C ARG A 13 10.74 -12.14 29.83
N ASN A 14 10.99 -10.85 30.05
CA ASN A 14 9.94 -9.92 30.49
C ASN A 14 8.75 -9.82 29.50
N TRP A 15 8.96 -10.12 28.22
CA TRP A 15 7.91 -10.14 27.20
C TRP A 15 7.04 -11.40 27.19
N ALA A 16 7.45 -12.48 27.86
CA ALA A 16 6.76 -13.78 27.83
C ALA A 16 5.37 -13.75 28.51
N LYS A 17 5.16 -12.79 29.42
CA LYS A 17 3.91 -12.62 30.18
C LYS A 17 2.96 -11.59 29.56
N LEU A 18 3.36 -10.91 28.49
CA LEU A 18 2.51 -9.94 27.82
C LEU A 18 1.35 -10.66 27.12
N VAL A 19 0.15 -10.14 27.30
CA VAL A 19 -1.03 -10.63 26.60
C VAL A 19 -0.89 -10.30 25.11
N ARG A 20 -1.18 -11.29 24.27
CA ARG A 20 -1.15 -11.15 22.81
C ARG A 20 -2.54 -11.38 22.26
N PRO A 21 -2.99 -10.61 21.29
CA PRO A 21 -4.24 -10.91 20.59
C PRO A 21 -4.10 -12.26 19.88
N GLU A 22 -5.08 -13.13 20.05
CA GLU A 22 -5.08 -14.46 19.42
C GLU A 22 -5.63 -14.41 18.00
N GLN A 23 -6.55 -13.49 17.75
CA GLN A 23 -7.23 -13.35 16.47
C GLN A 23 -7.42 -11.88 16.10
N ILE A 24 -7.47 -11.67 14.80
CA ILE A 24 -7.91 -10.42 14.18
C ILE A 24 -9.34 -10.67 13.69
N VAL A 25 -10.27 -9.89 14.17
CA VAL A 25 -11.64 -9.92 13.64
C VAL A 25 -11.69 -8.90 12.50
N CYS A 26 -11.94 -9.40 11.30
CA CYS A 26 -12.20 -8.58 10.12
C CYS A 26 -13.71 -8.45 9.95
N ASP A 27 -14.21 -7.22 9.98
CA ASP A 27 -15.58 -6.85 9.70
C ASP A 27 -15.57 -6.04 8.40
N SER A 28 -15.45 -6.75 7.28
CA SER A 28 -15.49 -6.19 5.93
C SER A 28 -16.75 -6.65 5.21
N ASP A 29 -17.36 -5.74 4.44
CA ASP A 29 -18.46 -6.12 3.55
C ASP A 29 -17.88 -6.93 2.37
N PRO A 30 -18.37 -8.15 2.10
CA PRO A 30 -17.92 -8.94 0.94
C PRO A 30 -18.10 -8.22 -0.41
N ASN A 31 -18.99 -7.22 -0.47
CA ASN A 31 -19.23 -6.43 -1.67
C ASN A 31 -18.34 -5.18 -1.79
N ASP A 32 -17.66 -4.78 -0.72
CA ASP A 32 -16.74 -3.63 -0.71
C ASP A 32 -15.31 -4.11 -0.45
N THR A 33 -14.62 -4.46 -1.52
CA THR A 33 -13.23 -4.91 -1.47
C THR A 33 -12.22 -3.79 -1.19
N MET A 34 -12.68 -2.52 -1.16
CA MET A 34 -11.83 -1.36 -0.92
C MET A 34 -11.85 -0.87 0.52
N TYR A 35 -12.73 -1.38 1.36
CA TYR A 35 -12.84 -1.02 2.77
C TYR A 35 -12.69 -2.25 3.68
N GLY A 36 -11.94 -2.10 4.76
CA GLY A 36 -11.84 -3.12 5.80
C GLY A 36 -11.76 -2.50 7.19
N LYS A 37 -12.50 -3.09 8.13
CA LYS A 37 -12.46 -2.76 9.55
C LYS A 37 -11.91 -3.94 10.33
N PHE A 38 -10.85 -3.69 11.07
CA PHE A 38 -10.10 -4.72 11.78
C PHE A 38 -10.09 -4.43 13.26
N THR A 39 -10.44 -5.43 14.05
CA THR A 39 -10.44 -5.33 15.52
C THR A 39 -9.37 -6.25 16.09
N TYR A 40 -8.51 -5.67 16.94
CA TYR A 40 -7.42 -6.35 17.64
C TYR A 40 -7.63 -6.22 19.13
N GLU A 41 -7.92 -7.30 19.80
CA GLU A 41 -8.10 -7.37 21.25
C GLU A 41 -7.79 -8.79 21.80
N PRO A 42 -7.32 -8.92 23.04
CA PRO A 42 -6.87 -7.83 23.92
C PRO A 42 -5.42 -7.43 23.65
N LEU A 43 -5.08 -6.16 23.86
CA LEU A 43 -3.72 -5.63 23.82
C LEU A 43 -3.36 -5.10 25.22
N GLU A 44 -2.08 -5.16 25.60
CA GLU A 44 -1.60 -4.48 26.80
C GLU A 44 -1.87 -2.98 26.73
N ARG A 45 -2.12 -2.37 27.87
CA ARG A 45 -2.41 -0.93 27.96
C ARG A 45 -1.35 -0.07 27.29
N GLY A 46 -1.76 0.81 26.38
CA GLY A 46 -0.91 1.72 25.61
C GLY A 46 -0.44 1.14 24.28
N TYR A 47 -0.51 -0.20 24.07
CA TYR A 47 -0.12 -0.80 22.81
C TYR A 47 -1.09 -0.50 21.69
N GLY A 48 -2.39 -0.29 21.98
CA GLY A 48 -3.37 0.11 20.98
C GLY A 48 -2.95 1.37 20.23
N VAL A 49 -2.55 2.42 20.94
CA VAL A 49 -2.06 3.67 20.32
C VAL A 49 -0.74 3.47 19.59
N THR A 50 0.20 2.75 20.18
CA THR A 50 1.53 2.51 19.60
C THR A 50 1.42 1.76 18.27
N ILE A 51 0.70 0.64 18.25
CA ILE A 51 0.52 -0.21 17.07
C ILE A 51 -0.35 0.51 16.03
N GLY A 52 -1.47 1.11 16.45
CA GLY A 52 -2.37 1.82 15.56
C GLY A 52 -1.70 2.97 14.82
N ASN A 53 -0.90 3.78 15.52
CA ASN A 53 -0.13 4.87 14.90
C ASN A 53 0.97 4.34 13.99
N ALA A 54 1.70 3.29 14.39
CA ALA A 54 2.76 2.70 13.58
C ALA A 54 2.19 2.12 12.27
N LEU A 55 1.12 1.32 12.35
CA LEU A 55 0.45 0.75 11.17
C LEU A 55 -0.10 1.85 10.27
N ARG A 56 -0.80 2.85 10.82
CA ARG A 56 -1.33 3.97 10.03
C ARG A 56 -0.24 4.67 9.23
N ARG A 57 0.91 4.96 9.85
CA ARG A 57 2.02 5.63 9.17
C ARG A 57 2.59 4.79 8.04
N VAL A 58 2.83 3.51 8.27
CA VAL A 58 3.41 2.61 7.27
C VAL A 58 2.43 2.34 6.14
N LEU A 59 1.13 2.14 6.42
CA LEU A 59 0.08 1.99 5.44
C LEU A 59 0.02 3.16 4.45
N LEU A 60 0.14 4.40 4.94
CA LEU A 60 0.04 5.60 4.11
C LEU A 60 1.33 5.95 3.36
N SER A 61 2.51 5.49 3.82
CA SER A 61 3.80 5.98 3.29
C SER A 61 4.68 4.92 2.64
N SER A 62 4.49 3.64 2.95
CA SER A 62 5.52 2.64 2.64
C SER A 62 5.08 1.55 1.67
N LEU A 63 3.78 1.43 1.42
CA LEU A 63 3.26 0.49 0.45
C LEU A 63 3.54 0.98 -0.97
N GLN A 64 3.82 0.03 -1.86
CA GLN A 64 4.03 0.29 -3.28
C GLN A 64 2.70 0.28 -4.02
N GLY A 65 2.64 1.08 -5.08
CA GLY A 65 1.55 1.07 -6.05
C GLY A 65 2.01 1.60 -7.40
N ALA A 66 1.14 1.52 -8.38
CA ALA A 66 1.38 1.98 -9.75
C ALA A 66 0.73 3.35 -9.99
N ALA A 67 1.40 4.20 -10.76
CA ALA A 67 0.84 5.48 -11.19
C ALA A 67 1.43 5.92 -12.53
N PHE A 68 0.70 6.77 -13.24
CA PHE A 68 1.23 7.51 -14.38
C PHE A 68 2.26 8.54 -13.90
N VAL A 69 3.44 8.52 -14.50
CA VAL A 69 4.53 9.45 -14.20
C VAL A 69 4.77 10.46 -15.32
N ALA A 70 4.33 10.14 -16.54
CA ALA A 70 4.39 11.04 -17.68
C ALA A 70 3.28 10.72 -18.68
N VAL A 71 2.86 11.74 -19.41
CA VAL A 71 1.93 11.64 -20.54
C VAL A 71 2.46 12.48 -21.70
N LYS A 72 2.31 11.95 -22.90
CA LYS A 72 2.53 12.66 -24.15
C LYS A 72 1.24 12.67 -24.93
N ILE A 73 0.75 13.85 -25.28
CA ILE A 73 -0.50 14.03 -26.01
C ILE A 73 -0.17 14.60 -27.38
N SER A 74 -0.70 13.99 -28.42
CA SER A 74 -0.44 14.43 -29.82
C SER A 74 -0.91 15.87 -30.00
N GLY A 75 -0.03 16.72 -30.53
CA GLY A 75 -0.31 18.15 -30.79
C GLY A 75 -0.18 19.07 -29.56
N VAL A 76 0.18 18.53 -28.38
CA VAL A 76 0.37 19.29 -27.16
C VAL A 76 1.85 19.39 -26.81
N GLN A 77 2.31 20.59 -26.47
CA GLN A 77 3.71 20.83 -26.06
C GLN A 77 3.87 21.09 -24.55
N HIS A 78 2.81 21.57 -23.88
CA HIS A 78 2.78 21.88 -22.46
C HIS A 78 1.35 21.82 -21.91
N GLU A 79 1.21 21.71 -20.61
CA GLU A 79 -0.06 21.52 -19.90
C GLU A 79 -1.05 22.70 -19.97
N PHE A 80 -0.62 23.89 -20.33
CA PHE A 80 -1.43 25.12 -20.37
C PHE A 80 -1.99 25.40 -21.78
N THR A 81 -2.37 24.36 -22.50
CA THR A 81 -2.98 24.51 -23.84
C THR A 81 -4.35 23.83 -23.90
N THR A 82 -5.06 24.12 -24.99
CA THR A 82 -6.32 23.45 -25.36
C THR A 82 -6.11 22.69 -26.66
N ILE A 83 -6.87 21.60 -26.83
CA ILE A 83 -6.90 20.86 -28.09
C ILE A 83 -8.23 21.22 -28.80
N PRO A 84 -8.19 21.79 -30.02
CA PRO A 84 -9.43 21.97 -30.81
C PRO A 84 -10.18 20.65 -30.96
N GLY A 85 -11.47 20.63 -30.65
CA GLY A 85 -12.28 19.42 -30.69
C GLY A 85 -12.34 18.63 -29.39
N VAL A 86 -11.59 19.01 -28.35
CA VAL A 86 -11.72 18.49 -26.97
C VAL A 86 -12.42 19.56 -26.12
N LEU A 87 -13.35 19.14 -25.28
CA LEU A 87 -14.12 20.05 -24.43
C LEU A 87 -13.32 20.59 -23.26
N GLU A 88 -12.53 19.73 -22.63
CA GLU A 88 -11.73 20.01 -21.44
C GLU A 88 -10.36 20.60 -21.82
N ASP A 89 -9.81 21.43 -20.95
CA ASP A 89 -8.43 21.89 -21.03
C ASP A 89 -7.47 20.74 -20.71
N ILE A 90 -6.24 20.83 -21.22
CA ILE A 90 -5.20 19.81 -20.93
C ILE A 90 -4.95 19.65 -19.44
N THR A 91 -5.03 20.71 -18.65
CA THR A 91 -4.92 20.64 -17.20
C THR A 91 -5.99 19.76 -16.57
N ASP A 92 -7.26 19.90 -17.04
CA ASP A 92 -8.36 19.07 -16.56
C ASP A 92 -8.20 17.61 -16.99
N VAL A 93 -7.77 17.38 -18.23
CA VAL A 93 -7.44 16.04 -18.74
C VAL A 93 -6.36 15.38 -17.88
N ILE A 94 -5.30 16.11 -17.53
CA ILE A 94 -4.24 15.63 -16.64
C ILE A 94 -4.78 15.29 -15.25
N LEU A 95 -5.64 16.13 -14.67
CA LEU A 95 -6.27 15.87 -13.38
C LEU A 95 -7.14 14.61 -13.42
N ASN A 96 -7.83 14.35 -14.52
CA ASN A 96 -8.59 13.13 -14.72
C ASN A 96 -7.67 11.91 -14.86
N ILE A 97 -6.60 12.00 -15.66
CA ILE A 97 -5.60 10.94 -15.81
C ILE A 97 -5.00 10.54 -14.45
N LYS A 98 -4.70 11.50 -13.59
CA LYS A 98 -4.19 11.25 -12.23
C LYS A 98 -5.15 10.48 -11.32
N GLN A 99 -6.44 10.42 -11.65
CA GLN A 99 -7.44 9.66 -10.90
C GLN A 99 -7.60 8.22 -11.40
N VAL A 100 -6.99 7.86 -12.52
CA VAL A 100 -6.98 6.48 -13.01
C VAL A 100 -6.23 5.60 -12.01
N ARG A 101 -6.84 4.48 -11.64
CA ARG A 101 -6.28 3.50 -10.72
C ARG A 101 -5.68 2.36 -11.52
N LEU A 102 -4.45 2.02 -11.20
CA LEU A 102 -3.68 1.02 -11.93
C LEU A 102 -3.25 -0.11 -11.01
N GLY A 103 -3.43 -1.35 -11.49
CA GLY A 103 -2.75 -2.53 -10.98
C GLY A 103 -1.52 -2.82 -11.85
N MET A 104 -0.38 -3.16 -11.25
CA MET A 104 0.83 -3.48 -11.98
C MET A 104 1.57 -4.64 -11.31
N THR A 105 2.04 -5.60 -12.10
CA THR A 105 2.66 -6.84 -11.61
C THR A 105 4.19 -6.85 -11.75
N THR A 106 4.79 -5.84 -12.37
CA THR A 106 6.24 -5.73 -12.61
C THR A 106 6.79 -4.43 -12.04
N ASP A 107 8.06 -4.43 -11.65
CA ASP A 107 8.77 -3.21 -11.22
C ASP A 107 9.36 -2.41 -12.41
N GLU A 108 9.34 -2.98 -13.63
CA GLU A 108 9.85 -2.30 -14.80
C GLU A 108 8.84 -1.27 -15.33
N PRO A 109 9.32 -0.08 -15.80
CA PRO A 109 8.46 0.92 -16.41
C PRO A 109 7.64 0.34 -17.56
N GLN A 110 6.36 0.70 -17.65
CA GLN A 110 5.45 0.26 -18.69
C GLN A 110 4.94 1.44 -19.51
N HIS A 111 4.72 1.21 -20.80
CA HIS A 111 4.15 2.19 -21.69
C HIS A 111 2.76 1.73 -22.14
N LEU A 112 1.79 2.63 -21.99
CA LEU A 112 0.41 2.43 -22.42
C LEU A 112 0.05 3.49 -23.45
N THR A 113 -0.94 3.21 -24.26
CA THR A 113 -1.43 4.13 -25.28
C THR A 113 -2.96 4.25 -25.23
N LEU A 114 -3.47 5.41 -25.62
CA LEU A 114 -4.88 5.64 -25.85
C LEU A 114 -5.02 6.25 -27.24
N SER A 115 -5.94 5.71 -28.05
CA SER A 115 -6.26 6.26 -29.37
C SER A 115 -7.76 6.16 -29.61
N VAL A 116 -8.42 7.32 -29.69
CA VAL A 116 -9.86 7.44 -29.95
C VAL A 116 -10.07 8.41 -31.10
N SER A 117 -10.97 8.06 -32.04
CA SER A 117 -11.22 8.86 -33.24
C SER A 117 -12.66 9.32 -33.38
N LYS A 118 -13.57 8.89 -32.50
CA LYS A 118 -15.01 9.18 -32.60
C LYS A 118 -15.41 10.20 -31.53
N LYS A 119 -16.34 11.10 -31.95
CA LYS A 119 -17.02 12.02 -31.04
C LYS A 119 -17.68 11.28 -29.89
N GLY A 120 -17.46 11.74 -28.64
CA GLY A 120 -18.05 11.19 -27.45
C GLY A 120 -17.12 11.29 -26.22
N PRO A 121 -17.54 10.72 -25.10
CA PRO A 121 -16.70 10.65 -23.91
C PRO A 121 -15.57 9.65 -24.13
N VAL A 122 -14.38 10.02 -23.69
CA VAL A 122 -13.18 9.18 -23.61
C VAL A 122 -13.03 8.78 -22.15
N THR A 123 -12.90 7.50 -21.90
CA THR A 123 -12.83 6.91 -20.56
C THR A 123 -11.53 6.15 -20.35
N ALA A 124 -11.26 5.76 -19.12
CA ALA A 124 -10.08 4.96 -18.80
C ALA A 124 -10.13 3.55 -19.46
N ALA A 125 -11.30 3.07 -19.89
CA ALA A 125 -11.45 1.83 -20.67
C ALA A 125 -10.80 1.92 -22.07
N ASP A 126 -10.64 3.13 -22.62
CA ASP A 126 -10.02 3.35 -23.93
C ASP A 126 -8.47 3.26 -23.87
N ILE A 127 -7.90 3.16 -22.68
CA ILE A 127 -6.44 2.94 -22.51
C ILE A 127 -6.12 1.51 -22.91
N MET A 128 -5.25 1.34 -23.88
CA MET A 128 -4.75 0.02 -24.30
C MET A 128 -3.75 -0.48 -23.25
N THR A 129 -4.19 -1.43 -22.44
CA THR A 129 -3.38 -2.08 -21.42
C THR A 129 -2.57 -3.24 -21.98
N ASN A 130 -1.54 -3.67 -21.24
CA ASN A 130 -0.74 -4.85 -21.54
C ASN A 130 -0.92 -5.92 -20.46
N ALA A 131 -0.21 -7.05 -20.57
CA ALA A 131 -0.31 -8.16 -19.63
C ALA A 131 0.15 -7.80 -18.19
N ASN A 132 0.90 -6.72 -18.03
CA ASN A 132 1.51 -6.32 -16.76
C ASN A 132 0.77 -5.18 -16.05
N VAL A 133 -0.15 -4.50 -16.74
CA VAL A 133 -0.88 -3.33 -16.21
C VAL A 133 -2.36 -3.48 -16.47
N GLU A 134 -3.17 -3.26 -15.44
CA GLU A 134 -4.63 -3.30 -15.48
C GLU A 134 -5.19 -1.95 -15.02
N VAL A 135 -6.29 -1.50 -15.64
CA VAL A 135 -7.06 -0.33 -15.20
C VAL A 135 -8.20 -0.79 -14.30
N LEU A 136 -8.22 -0.31 -13.05
CA LEU A 136 -9.17 -0.75 -12.02
C LEU A 136 -10.48 0.05 -12.01
N ASN A 137 -10.51 1.23 -12.65
CA ASN A 137 -11.69 2.08 -12.77
C ASN A 137 -11.96 2.50 -14.24
N PRO A 138 -12.31 1.55 -15.11
CA PRO A 138 -12.47 1.78 -16.55
C PRO A 138 -13.54 2.81 -16.91
N GLU A 139 -14.52 3.03 -16.04
CA GLU A 139 -15.61 4.00 -16.21
C GLU A 139 -15.18 5.46 -15.98
N LEU A 140 -13.96 5.69 -15.48
CA LEU A 140 -13.48 7.04 -15.19
C LEU A 140 -13.39 7.87 -16.47
N HIS A 141 -14.01 9.04 -16.43
CA HIS A 141 -13.97 10.01 -17.52
C HIS A 141 -12.58 10.67 -17.62
N ILE A 142 -12.01 10.72 -18.82
CA ILE A 142 -10.74 11.39 -19.11
C ILE A 142 -10.95 12.69 -19.88
N ALA A 143 -11.67 12.64 -20.99
CA ALA A 143 -11.91 13.77 -21.88
C ALA A 143 -13.20 13.59 -22.70
N THR A 144 -13.68 14.65 -23.36
CA THR A 144 -14.84 14.60 -24.27
C THR A 144 -14.45 15.13 -25.64
N LEU A 145 -14.61 14.31 -26.68
CA LEU A 145 -14.47 14.74 -28.05
C LEU A 145 -15.78 15.38 -28.54
N THR A 146 -15.73 16.63 -28.98
CA THR A 146 -16.87 17.38 -29.49
C THR A 146 -17.13 17.13 -30.98
N GLU A 147 -16.13 16.62 -31.69
CA GLU A 147 -16.18 16.28 -33.12
C GLU A 147 -15.36 15.00 -33.38
N ASP A 148 -15.51 14.43 -34.58
CA ASP A 148 -14.71 13.27 -35.00
C ASP A 148 -13.26 13.75 -35.28
N MET A 149 -12.33 13.42 -34.36
CA MET A 149 -10.94 13.75 -34.46
C MET A 149 -10.10 12.64 -33.77
N GLU A 150 -8.89 12.47 -34.21
CA GLU A 150 -7.96 11.54 -33.58
C GLU A 150 -7.32 12.17 -32.34
N LEU A 151 -7.62 11.60 -31.18
CA LEU A 151 -6.95 11.90 -29.91
C LEU A 151 -6.03 10.72 -29.58
N SER A 152 -4.73 10.99 -29.58
CA SER A 152 -3.71 9.98 -29.23
C SER A 152 -2.89 10.43 -28.04
N MET A 153 -2.75 9.55 -27.05
CA MET A 153 -1.97 9.75 -25.84
C MET A 153 -1.03 8.57 -25.59
N GLU A 154 0.17 8.84 -25.15
CA GLU A 154 1.15 7.86 -24.70
C GLU A 154 1.41 8.10 -23.22
N PHE A 155 1.39 7.04 -22.41
CA PHE A 155 1.58 7.11 -20.96
C PHE A 155 2.79 6.30 -20.54
N GLU A 156 3.52 6.79 -19.56
CA GLU A 156 4.50 6.01 -18.84
C GLU A 156 3.98 5.71 -17.43
N VAL A 157 3.95 4.42 -17.07
CA VAL A 157 3.51 3.90 -15.77
C VAL A 157 4.73 3.36 -15.04
N ARG A 158 4.86 3.69 -13.78
CA ARG A 158 5.90 3.15 -12.89
C ARG A 158 5.32 2.66 -11.58
N MET A 159 6.07 1.76 -10.94
CA MET A 159 5.88 1.37 -9.56
C MET A 159 6.66 2.32 -8.64
N GLY A 160 6.05 2.72 -7.53
CA GLY A 160 6.70 3.63 -6.58
C GLY A 160 6.07 3.57 -5.19
N LYS A 161 6.47 4.51 -4.32
CA LYS A 161 5.97 4.62 -2.94
C LYS A 161 5.61 6.07 -2.61
N GLY A 162 4.51 6.24 -1.88
CA GLY A 162 4.09 7.54 -1.39
C GLY A 162 3.75 8.51 -2.52
N TYR A 163 4.18 9.76 -2.40
CA TYR A 163 3.96 10.82 -3.38
C TYR A 163 5.31 11.31 -3.92
N VAL A 164 5.42 11.38 -5.24
CA VAL A 164 6.62 11.86 -5.94
C VAL A 164 6.20 13.00 -6.86
N PRO A 165 6.75 14.23 -6.65
CA PRO A 165 6.54 15.36 -7.55
C PRO A 165 7.10 15.11 -8.95
N ALA A 166 6.55 15.79 -9.95
CA ALA A 166 6.90 15.61 -11.36
C ALA A 166 8.40 15.87 -11.66
N ASP A 167 9.01 16.80 -10.97
CA ASP A 167 10.42 17.17 -11.11
C ASP A 167 11.40 16.18 -10.46
N MET A 168 10.91 15.29 -9.59
CA MET A 168 11.71 14.29 -8.89
C MET A 168 11.75 12.93 -9.60
N HIS A 169 11.05 12.75 -10.72
CA HIS A 169 11.11 11.50 -11.47
C HIS A 169 12.44 11.35 -12.21
N GLU A 170 13.28 10.43 -11.73
CA GLU A 170 14.55 10.12 -12.37
C GLU A 170 14.37 9.31 -13.67
N GLY A 171 15.23 9.56 -14.66
CA GLY A 171 15.29 8.80 -15.90
C GLY A 171 14.17 9.06 -16.90
N LEU A 172 13.28 10.04 -16.66
CA LEU A 172 12.37 10.53 -17.69
C LEU A 172 13.12 11.44 -18.67
N PRO A 173 12.97 11.22 -20.00
CA PRO A 173 13.61 12.07 -20.99
C PRO A 173 13.02 13.49 -20.98
N ASP A 174 13.88 14.50 -21.15
CA ASP A 174 13.44 15.87 -21.36
C ASP A 174 13.10 16.09 -22.85
N THR A 175 12.01 15.47 -23.29
CA THR A 175 11.54 15.55 -24.68
C THR A 175 10.42 16.57 -24.76
N ILE A 176 10.46 17.43 -25.80
CA ILE A 176 9.37 18.40 -26.04
C ILE A 176 8.04 17.64 -26.24
N GLY A 177 7.02 18.09 -25.53
CA GLY A 177 5.68 17.47 -25.55
C GLY A 177 5.48 16.32 -24.56
N LEU A 178 6.50 15.90 -23.80
CA LEU A 178 6.35 15.01 -22.67
C LEU A 178 6.00 15.83 -21.41
N ILE A 179 4.82 15.60 -20.87
CA ILE A 179 4.34 16.25 -19.64
C ILE A 179 4.61 15.30 -18.49
N LYS A 180 5.48 15.68 -17.56
CA LYS A 180 5.76 14.94 -16.33
C LYS A 180 4.61 15.15 -15.35
N LEU A 181 4.17 14.08 -14.69
CA LEU A 181 3.05 14.09 -13.76
C LEU A 181 3.52 13.86 -12.33
N ASP A 182 2.94 14.58 -11.36
CA ASP A 182 3.06 14.14 -9.97
C ASP A 182 2.35 12.81 -9.80
N ALA A 183 3.00 11.87 -9.16
CA ALA A 183 2.49 10.53 -8.97
C ALA A 183 2.19 10.24 -7.50
N SER A 184 0.96 9.82 -7.21
CA SER A 184 0.58 9.27 -5.91
C SER A 184 0.54 7.75 -6.03
N PHE A 185 1.59 7.11 -5.54
CA PHE A 185 1.75 5.66 -5.64
C PHE A 185 1.07 4.89 -4.51
N SER A 186 0.61 5.56 -3.44
CA SER A 186 0.02 4.87 -2.30
C SER A 186 -1.30 4.20 -2.67
N PRO A 187 -1.42 2.86 -2.53
CA PRO A 187 -2.67 2.15 -2.74
C PRO A 187 -3.68 2.39 -1.61
N VAL A 188 -3.23 2.94 -0.49
CA VAL A 188 -4.08 3.24 0.66
C VAL A 188 -4.48 4.71 0.64
N ARG A 189 -5.78 4.96 0.57
CA ARG A 189 -6.38 6.30 0.48
C ARG A 189 -6.59 6.94 1.84
N LYS A 190 -7.04 6.14 2.81
CA LYS A 190 -7.37 6.63 4.15
C LYS A 190 -7.14 5.53 5.18
N VAL A 191 -6.64 5.91 6.35
CA VAL A 191 -6.55 5.05 7.53
C VAL A 191 -7.05 5.82 8.74
N ALA A 192 -7.99 5.23 9.47
CA ALA A 192 -8.43 5.70 10.78
C ALA A 192 -8.19 4.60 11.81
N TYR A 193 -7.89 4.99 13.07
CA TYR A 193 -7.86 4.04 14.16
C TYR A 193 -8.47 4.64 15.42
N THR A 194 -9.10 3.78 16.22
CA THR A 194 -9.68 4.12 17.50
C THR A 194 -9.20 3.09 18.53
N VAL A 195 -8.91 3.55 19.73
CA VAL A 195 -8.53 2.68 20.86
C VAL A 195 -9.60 2.76 21.91
N GLU A 196 -10.19 1.61 22.23
CA GLU A 196 -11.19 1.43 23.27
C GLU A 196 -10.60 0.59 24.40
N GLN A 197 -11.30 0.53 25.53
CA GLN A 197 -10.94 -0.37 26.63
C GLN A 197 -11.50 -1.76 26.37
N ALA A 198 -10.65 -2.77 26.53
CA ALA A 198 -11.04 -4.18 26.50
C ALA A 198 -11.08 -4.78 27.90
N ARG A 199 -11.92 -5.80 28.09
CA ARG A 199 -12.05 -6.54 29.33
C ARG A 199 -11.61 -7.98 29.14
N VAL A 200 -10.67 -8.43 29.97
CA VAL A 200 -10.28 -9.83 30.05
C VAL A 200 -10.60 -10.37 31.45
N GLY A 201 -11.65 -11.18 31.54
CA GLY A 201 -12.16 -11.64 32.82
C GLY A 201 -12.67 -10.51 33.72
N GLN A 202 -12.03 -10.30 34.88
CA GLN A 202 -12.35 -9.18 35.79
C GLN A 202 -11.47 -7.95 35.58
N MET A 203 -10.43 -8.03 34.74
CA MET A 203 -9.51 -6.92 34.49
C MET A 203 -9.97 -6.11 33.27
N THR A 204 -10.05 -4.80 33.43
CA THR A 204 -10.49 -3.84 32.39
C THR A 204 -9.35 -2.98 31.85
N ASN A 205 -8.10 -3.36 32.09
CA ASN A 205 -6.91 -2.55 31.79
C ASN A 205 -6.24 -2.92 30.44
N TYR A 206 -6.99 -3.48 29.52
CA TYR A 206 -6.51 -3.82 28.20
C TYR A 206 -7.03 -2.86 27.14
N ASP A 207 -6.27 -2.73 26.05
CA ASP A 207 -6.69 -1.94 24.89
C ASP A 207 -7.37 -2.84 23.86
N LYS A 208 -8.36 -2.27 23.17
CA LYS A 208 -8.93 -2.79 21.92
C LYS A 208 -8.63 -1.78 20.82
N LEU A 209 -7.88 -2.19 19.82
CA LEU A 209 -7.58 -1.38 18.67
C LEU A 209 -8.57 -1.71 17.54
N ILE A 210 -9.24 -0.70 17.04
CA ILE A 210 -10.08 -0.75 15.85
C ILE A 210 -9.35 0.04 14.77
N LEU A 211 -9.03 -0.61 13.66
CA LEU A 211 -8.32 -0.03 12.53
C LEU A 211 -9.22 -0.10 11.29
N GLU A 212 -9.46 1.03 10.64
CA GLU A 212 -10.22 1.13 9.42
C GLU A 212 -9.31 1.57 8.27
N VAL A 213 -9.35 0.83 7.17
CA VAL A 213 -8.48 1.03 6.01
C VAL A 213 -9.32 1.14 4.75
N TRP A 214 -9.06 2.18 3.96
CA TRP A 214 -9.64 2.38 2.62
C TRP A 214 -8.53 2.31 1.59
N THR A 215 -8.67 1.40 0.64
CA THR A 215 -7.74 1.22 -0.47
C THR A 215 -8.32 1.77 -1.78
N ASP A 216 -7.55 1.74 -2.82
CA ASP A 216 -7.96 2.11 -4.17
C ASP A 216 -8.42 0.91 -5.02
N GLY A 217 -8.36 -0.30 -4.46
CA GLY A 217 -8.71 -1.56 -5.12
C GLY A 217 -7.53 -2.32 -5.70
N SER A 218 -6.32 -1.73 -5.78
CA SER A 218 -5.11 -2.42 -6.24
C SER A 218 -4.57 -3.42 -5.20
N VAL A 219 -4.93 -3.24 -3.94
CA VAL A 219 -4.59 -4.12 -2.83
C VAL A 219 -5.80 -4.28 -1.90
N LEU A 220 -6.02 -5.48 -1.39
CA LEU A 220 -7.03 -5.72 -0.37
C LEU A 220 -6.61 -5.09 0.97
N PRO A 221 -7.54 -4.54 1.77
CA PRO A 221 -7.23 -3.97 3.08
C PRO A 221 -6.48 -4.93 4.02
N GLU A 222 -6.80 -6.22 3.97
CA GLU A 222 -6.15 -7.29 4.75
C GLU A 222 -4.68 -7.44 4.37
N ASP A 223 -4.40 -7.50 3.07
CA ASP A 223 -3.04 -7.61 2.54
C ASP A 223 -2.23 -6.35 2.83
N ALA A 224 -2.84 -5.17 2.70
CA ALA A 224 -2.19 -3.90 3.03
C ALA A 224 -1.71 -3.87 4.49
N ILE A 225 -2.55 -4.34 5.43
CA ILE A 225 -2.17 -4.46 6.85
C ILE A 225 -1.06 -5.49 7.03
N ALA A 226 -1.16 -6.66 6.38
CA ALA A 226 -0.16 -7.72 6.50
C ALA A 226 1.21 -7.25 5.99
N TYR A 227 1.28 -6.58 4.84
CA TYR A 227 2.51 -5.99 4.31
C TYR A 227 3.06 -4.90 5.24
N SER A 228 2.20 -4.03 5.77
CA SER A 228 2.61 -2.98 6.71
C SER A 228 3.17 -3.55 8.00
N ALA A 229 2.54 -4.57 8.56
CA ALA A 229 3.03 -5.26 9.75
C ALA A 229 4.37 -5.96 9.49
N LYS A 230 4.54 -6.57 8.31
CA LYS A 230 5.80 -7.18 7.88
C LYS A 230 6.91 -6.16 7.78
N ILE A 231 6.65 -4.99 7.16
CA ILE A 231 7.62 -3.89 7.06
C ILE A 231 8.07 -3.43 8.46
N ILE A 232 7.11 -3.19 9.38
CA ILE A 232 7.42 -2.78 10.75
C ILE A 232 8.27 -3.83 11.45
N LYS A 233 7.89 -5.11 11.36
CA LYS A 233 8.63 -6.22 11.95
C LYS A 233 10.09 -6.25 11.46
N ASP A 234 10.28 -6.14 10.15
CA ASP A 234 11.60 -6.22 9.54
C ASP A 234 12.48 -5.01 9.94
N GLN A 235 11.90 -3.82 10.01
CA GLN A 235 12.61 -2.60 10.45
C GLN A 235 12.99 -2.65 11.93
N ILE A 236 12.15 -3.24 12.79
CA ILE A 236 12.41 -3.34 14.22
C ILE A 236 13.34 -4.51 14.55
N SER A 237 13.38 -5.55 13.72
CA SER A 237 14.17 -6.77 13.97
C SER A 237 15.65 -6.50 14.20
N VAL A 238 16.22 -5.44 13.59
CA VAL A 238 17.62 -5.04 13.77
C VAL A 238 17.95 -4.66 15.22
N PHE A 239 16.95 -4.23 16.01
CA PHE A 239 17.15 -3.89 17.43
C PHE A 239 17.15 -5.11 18.34
N ILE A 240 16.77 -6.29 17.85
CA ILE A 240 16.81 -7.55 18.57
C ILE A 240 18.23 -8.12 18.47
N SER A 241 19.05 -7.87 19.50
CA SER A 241 20.48 -8.25 19.53
C SER A 241 20.77 -9.55 20.26
N PHE A 242 19.74 -10.25 20.76
CA PHE A 242 19.87 -11.50 21.46
C PHE A 242 19.38 -12.68 20.63
N ASP A 243 19.98 -13.85 20.83
CA ASP A 243 19.62 -15.07 20.12
C ASP A 243 18.39 -15.71 20.78
N GLU A 244 17.25 -15.71 20.12
CA GLU A 244 16.01 -16.32 20.61
C GLU A 244 16.06 -17.85 20.59
N ARG A 245 17.01 -18.47 19.87
CA ARG A 245 17.10 -19.94 19.72
C ARG A 245 17.50 -20.65 21.00
N ILE A 246 18.16 -19.94 21.93
CA ILE A 246 18.61 -20.52 23.21
C ILE A 246 17.46 -20.70 24.22
N SER A 247 16.27 -20.18 23.95
CA SER A 247 15.14 -20.17 24.88
C SER A 247 14.05 -21.21 24.61
N GLY A 248 14.16 -22.02 23.56
CA GLY A 248 13.13 -22.97 23.11
C GLY A 248 13.37 -24.45 23.43
N GLU A 249 14.58 -24.86 23.80
CA GLU A 249 14.90 -26.28 24.02
C GLU A 249 15.32 -26.58 25.46
N SER A 250 14.35 -26.68 26.34
CA SER A 250 14.51 -27.47 27.60
C SER A 250 13.14 -27.99 28.02
N GLY A 251 12.65 -28.98 27.29
CA GLY A 251 11.42 -29.65 27.63
C GLY A 251 11.16 -30.82 26.69
N GLY A 252 11.88 -31.93 26.82
CA GLY A 252 11.48 -33.13 26.13
C GLY A 252 12.63 -34.07 25.69
N GLU A 253 13.52 -34.48 26.56
CA GLU A 253 14.17 -35.77 26.42
C GLU A 253 14.23 -36.45 27.81
N GLY A 254 13.24 -37.24 28.05
CA GLY A 254 13.12 -38.16 29.15
C GLY A 254 12.94 -39.58 28.63
N GLY A 255 13.99 -40.37 28.67
CA GLY A 255 13.88 -41.78 28.96
C GLY A 255 13.65 -42.73 27.79
N GLY A 256 14.60 -43.56 27.54
CA GLY A 256 14.44 -44.78 26.75
C GLY A 256 15.74 -45.48 26.45
N SER A 257 16.58 -45.74 27.47
CA SER A 257 17.58 -46.80 27.37
C SER A 257 16.87 -48.15 27.44
N ALA A 258 16.94 -48.91 26.40
CA ALA A 258 16.70 -50.35 26.45
C ALA A 258 17.95 -51.03 25.92
N ASP A 259 18.74 -51.53 26.86
CA ASP A 259 19.69 -52.63 26.65
C ASP A 259 18.93 -53.83 26.12
N ILE A 260 19.37 -54.41 25.05
CA ILE A 260 19.16 -55.84 24.77
C ILE A 260 20.50 -56.39 24.26
N ASN A 261 21.13 -57.17 25.13
CA ASN A 261 22.02 -58.25 24.74
C ASN A 261 21.26 -59.32 23.98
N ASP A 262 21.75 -59.81 22.91
CA ASP A 262 22.24 -61.14 22.54
C ASP A 262 22.56 -61.18 21.06
#